data_5402c0b567664f7d5dda046eceb841b3
#
_entry.id   5402c0b567664f7d5dda046eceb841b3
#
_cell.length_a   1.000
_cell.length_b   1.000
_cell.length_c   1.000
_cell.angle_alpha   90.00
_cell.angle_beta   90.00
_cell.angle_gamma   90.00
#
_symmetry.space_group_name_H-M   'P 1'
#
loop_
_entity.id
_entity.type
_entity.pdbx_description
1 polymer ?
#
loop_
_entity_poly.entity_id
_entity_poly.type
_entity_poly.pdbx_seq_one_letter_code
_entity_poly.pdbx_strand_id
1 'polypeptide(L)'
;MKFSHTEEDRDGRHLDVLTDEEDGLRIIVSRLGAELISMARINEAGNWIGFLYRDNDVTAPAKGWANHATVMGYYLHRLKNGSSLYRGHEIKGGTHGFLRAKTWHLAGSFTNESGASLKYRITPDDFLLIEYPLKVSVDLTYRIDVTGVSVLFEFRNHEPELTAHL
;
A
#
# COMPACT_ATOMS: atom_id res chain seq x y z
N MET A 1 8.57 11.24 -22.51
CA MET A 1 7.33 11.14 -21.69
C MET A 1 7.70 11.65 -20.31
N LYS A 2 6.95 12.61 -19.78
CA LYS A 2 7.26 13.25 -18.49
C LYS A 2 7.16 12.27 -17.31
N PHE A 3 6.18 11.39 -17.32
CA PHE A 3 5.97 10.41 -16.26
C PHE A 3 6.23 9.00 -16.76
N SER A 4 6.85 8.17 -15.92
CA SER A 4 7.15 6.76 -16.24
C SER A 4 6.68 5.82 -15.15
N HIS A 5 6.44 4.54 -15.53
CA HIS A 5 6.25 3.41 -14.64
C HIS A 5 7.23 2.31 -15.03
N THR A 6 7.98 1.80 -14.07
CA THR A 6 8.85 0.64 -14.22
C THR A 6 8.63 -0.34 -13.07
N GLU A 7 8.99 -1.61 -13.31
CA GLU A 7 8.92 -2.67 -12.30
C GLU A 7 10.33 -3.18 -12.01
N GLU A 8 10.61 -3.54 -10.77
CA GLU A 8 11.87 -4.14 -10.36
C GLU A 8 11.68 -5.18 -9.25
N ASP A 9 12.56 -6.19 -9.21
CA ASP A 9 12.67 -7.12 -8.09
C ASP A 9 13.89 -6.78 -7.26
N ARG A 10 13.71 -6.56 -5.96
CA ARG A 10 14.78 -6.21 -5.03
C ARG A 10 14.58 -6.87 -3.69
N ASP A 11 15.58 -7.66 -3.23
CA ASP A 11 15.56 -8.38 -1.96
C ASP A 11 14.28 -9.20 -1.73
N GLY A 12 13.82 -9.88 -2.79
CA GLY A 12 12.63 -10.73 -2.78
C GLY A 12 11.29 -9.98 -2.76
N ARG A 13 11.30 -8.67 -2.98
CA ARG A 13 10.09 -7.84 -3.12
C ARG A 13 9.92 -7.40 -4.57
N HIS A 14 8.70 -7.52 -5.08
CA HIS A 14 8.30 -6.95 -6.35
C HIS A 14 7.84 -5.51 -6.13
N LEU A 15 8.51 -4.57 -6.81
CA LEU A 15 8.34 -3.13 -6.62
C LEU A 15 7.87 -2.47 -7.92
N ASP A 16 6.92 -1.57 -7.78
CA ASP A 16 6.49 -0.68 -8.85
C ASP A 16 7.05 0.72 -8.57
N VAL A 17 7.65 1.35 -9.59
CA VAL A 17 8.30 2.66 -9.50
C VAL A 17 7.58 3.64 -10.40
N LEU A 18 7.10 4.74 -9.86
CA LEU A 18 6.62 5.88 -10.62
C LEU A 18 7.63 7.02 -10.53
N THR A 19 7.98 7.62 -11.67
CA THR A 19 8.92 8.75 -11.74
C THR A 19 8.32 9.89 -12.56
N ASP A 20 8.44 11.11 -12.05
CA ASP A 20 8.38 12.35 -12.82
C ASP A 20 9.81 12.69 -13.26
N GLU A 21 10.09 12.50 -14.54
CA GLU A 21 11.43 12.66 -15.12
C GLU A 21 11.86 14.12 -15.25
N GLU A 22 10.91 15.06 -15.26
CA GLU A 22 11.19 16.49 -15.38
C GLU A 22 11.42 17.15 -14.00
N ASP A 23 10.48 16.93 -13.06
CA ASP A 23 10.53 17.55 -11.75
C ASP A 23 11.29 16.70 -10.72
N GLY A 24 11.75 15.50 -11.13
CA GLY A 24 12.56 14.61 -10.31
C GLY A 24 11.84 14.13 -9.06
N LEU A 25 10.57 13.77 -9.15
CA LEU A 25 9.81 13.14 -8.07
C LEU A 25 9.67 11.63 -8.36
N ARG A 26 9.90 10.80 -7.34
CA ARG A 26 9.78 9.35 -7.46
C ARG A 26 9.08 8.76 -6.26
N ILE A 27 8.21 7.78 -6.51
CA ILE A 27 7.70 6.87 -5.48
C ILE A 27 8.00 5.42 -5.85
N ILE A 28 8.22 4.59 -4.83
CA ILE A 28 8.41 3.14 -4.98
C ILE A 28 7.43 2.44 -4.05
N VAL A 29 6.64 1.53 -4.61
CA VAL A 29 5.61 0.78 -3.90
C VAL A 29 5.89 -0.71 -3.99
N SER A 30 5.91 -1.40 -2.85
CA SER A 30 5.97 -2.86 -2.79
C SER A 30 4.58 -3.46 -2.94
N ARG A 31 4.42 -4.48 -3.78
CA ARG A 31 3.15 -5.24 -3.86
C ARG A 31 2.84 -6.01 -2.58
N LEU A 32 3.84 -6.34 -1.76
CA LEU A 32 3.60 -6.81 -0.39
C LEU A 32 3.13 -5.65 0.48
N GLY A 33 1.88 -5.72 0.91
CA GLY A 33 1.22 -4.72 1.74
C GLY A 33 0.81 -3.45 0.98
N ALA A 34 0.98 -3.37 -0.33
CA ALA A 34 0.91 -2.13 -1.12
C ALA A 34 1.69 -1.00 -0.42
N GLU A 35 2.85 -1.35 0.16
CA GLU A 35 3.63 -0.49 1.04
C GLU A 35 4.42 0.55 0.25
N LEU A 36 4.24 1.83 0.56
CA LEU A 36 5.08 2.90 0.00
C LEU A 36 6.46 2.83 0.66
N ILE A 37 7.45 2.35 -0.10
CA ILE A 37 8.83 2.12 0.36
C ILE A 37 9.66 3.39 0.26
N SER A 38 9.43 4.19 -0.77
CA SER A 38 10.18 5.41 -1.04
C SER A 38 9.26 6.49 -1.55
N MET A 39 9.51 7.69 -1.08
CA MET A 39 9.06 8.94 -1.69
C MET A 39 10.26 9.88 -1.69
N ALA A 40 10.80 10.17 -2.85
CA ALA A 40 12.06 10.90 -2.96
C ALA A 40 12.00 11.97 -4.04
N ARG A 41 12.78 13.03 -3.87
CA ARG A 41 12.97 14.07 -4.86
C ARG A 41 14.46 14.27 -5.16
N ILE A 42 14.76 14.56 -6.42
CA ILE A 42 16.14 14.90 -6.82
C ILE A 42 16.48 16.32 -6.35
N ASN A 43 17.68 16.50 -5.78
CA ASN A 43 18.17 17.81 -5.41
C ASN A 43 18.98 18.46 -6.53
N GLU A 44 19.43 19.71 -6.34
CA GLU A 44 20.24 20.46 -7.31
C GLU A 44 21.56 19.76 -7.69
N ALA A 45 22.09 18.91 -6.81
CA ALA A 45 23.31 18.14 -7.06
C ALA A 45 23.03 16.80 -7.80
N GLY A 46 21.78 16.53 -8.20
CA GLY A 46 21.39 15.29 -8.89
C GLY A 46 21.22 14.07 -7.99
N ASN A 47 21.16 14.24 -6.66
CA ASN A 47 20.99 13.15 -5.72
C ASN A 47 19.52 13.01 -5.30
N TRP A 48 19.03 11.78 -5.19
CA TRP A 48 17.72 11.50 -4.63
C TRP A 48 17.72 11.69 -3.11
N ILE A 49 16.82 12.53 -2.61
CA ILE A 49 16.59 12.77 -1.19
C ILE A 49 15.25 12.17 -0.81
N GLY A 50 15.30 11.17 0.07
CA GLY A 50 14.12 10.46 0.55
C GLY A 50 13.41 11.21 1.67
N PHE A 51 12.08 11.08 1.72
CA PHE A 51 11.21 11.69 2.72
C PHE A 51 10.65 10.70 3.74
N LEU A 52 10.84 9.39 3.50
CA LEU A 52 10.35 8.35 4.41
C LEU A 52 11.46 7.85 5.34
N TYR A 53 11.04 7.32 6.49
CA TYR A 53 11.93 6.55 7.35
C TYR A 53 12.53 5.37 6.59
N ARG A 54 13.86 5.21 6.61
CA ARG A 54 14.61 4.20 5.84
C ARG A 54 14.28 4.23 4.34
N ASP A 55 14.03 5.39 3.79
CA ASP A 55 13.62 5.56 2.40
C ASP A 55 14.44 4.70 1.44
N ASN A 56 13.75 3.96 0.57
CA ASN A 56 14.34 3.06 -0.42
C ASN A 56 15.11 1.83 0.13
N ASP A 57 15.11 1.58 1.42
CA ASP A 57 15.71 0.39 2.04
C ASP A 57 14.63 -0.69 2.25
N VAL A 58 14.62 -1.74 1.44
CA VAL A 58 13.64 -2.83 1.51
C VAL A 58 14.02 -3.94 2.50
N THR A 59 15.21 -3.87 3.11
CA THR A 59 15.66 -4.86 4.08
C THR A 59 14.97 -4.67 5.43
N ALA A 60 14.85 -5.75 6.22
CA ALA A 60 14.34 -5.62 7.57
C ALA A 60 15.43 -5.06 8.50
N PRO A 61 15.16 -4.02 9.31
CA PRO A 61 16.14 -3.52 10.25
C PRO A 61 16.35 -4.52 11.39
N ALA A 62 17.55 -4.55 11.96
CA ALA A 62 17.86 -5.40 13.12
C ALA A 62 17.02 -5.04 14.35
N LYS A 63 16.60 -3.78 14.48
CA LYS A 63 15.74 -3.25 15.55
C LYS A 63 14.85 -2.14 15.01
N GLY A 64 13.70 -1.95 15.65
CA GLY A 64 12.77 -0.85 15.34
C GLY A 64 11.64 -1.28 14.40
N TRP A 65 11.06 -0.29 13.72
CA TRP A 65 9.92 -0.51 12.83
C TRP A 65 10.37 -1.15 11.51
N ALA A 66 9.79 -2.29 11.18
CA ALA A 66 10.20 -3.07 10.00
C ALA A 66 9.61 -2.57 8.69
N ASN A 67 8.53 -1.78 8.75
CA ASN A 67 7.85 -1.27 7.55
C ASN A 67 8.17 0.22 7.32
N HIS A 68 7.71 0.74 6.19
CA HIS A 68 7.72 2.16 5.83
C HIS A 68 6.32 2.77 6.00
N ALA A 69 5.75 3.39 4.98
CA ALA A 69 4.36 3.82 4.97
C ALA A 69 3.45 2.65 4.55
N THR A 70 3.22 1.73 5.49
CA THR A 70 2.47 0.49 5.26
C THR A 70 0.96 0.69 5.39
N VAL A 71 0.19 -0.10 4.65
CA VAL A 71 -1.27 -0.11 4.71
C VAL A 71 -1.74 -0.91 5.92
N MET A 72 -2.46 -0.25 6.82
CA MET A 72 -3.10 -0.87 7.99
C MET A 72 -4.58 -1.11 7.70
N GLY A 73 -5.14 -2.21 8.15
CA GLY A 73 -6.56 -2.55 7.96
C GLY A 73 -6.82 -4.06 8.03
N TYR A 74 -8.06 -4.47 8.14
CA TYR A 74 -9.29 -3.64 8.20
C TYR A 74 -9.57 -3.01 9.57
N TYR A 75 -8.84 -3.33 10.62
CA TYR A 75 -8.94 -2.69 11.92
C TYR A 75 -7.62 -2.02 12.29
N LEU A 76 -7.69 -0.86 12.96
CA LEU A 76 -6.51 -0.01 13.22
C LEU A 76 -5.93 -0.19 14.63
N HIS A 77 -6.56 -1.00 15.47
CA HIS A 77 -6.17 -1.23 16.86
C HIS A 77 -5.65 -2.65 17.07
N ARG A 78 -5.19 -2.90 18.27
CA ARG A 78 -4.90 -4.26 18.73
C ARG A 78 -6.21 -4.89 19.24
N LEU A 79 -6.53 -6.07 18.72
CA LEU A 79 -7.64 -6.84 19.27
C LEU A 79 -7.28 -7.29 20.69
N LYS A 80 -8.21 -7.13 21.64
CA LYS A 80 -8.03 -7.60 23.02
C LYS A 80 -7.82 -9.12 23.01
N ASN A 81 -6.75 -9.57 23.63
CA ASN A 81 -6.35 -11.00 23.64
C ASN A 81 -6.18 -11.61 22.21
N GLY A 82 -5.93 -10.80 21.21
CA GLY A 82 -5.74 -11.27 19.83
C GLY A 82 -7.03 -11.68 19.11
N SER A 83 -8.21 -11.45 19.67
CA SER A 83 -9.48 -11.82 19.03
C SER A 83 -10.60 -10.81 19.29
N SER A 84 -11.62 -10.89 18.46
CA SER A 84 -12.89 -10.15 18.61
C SER A 84 -14.03 -10.98 18.03
N LEU A 85 -15.27 -10.60 18.37
CA LEU A 85 -16.47 -11.18 17.78
C LEU A 85 -17.23 -10.12 17.00
N TYR A 86 -17.58 -10.46 15.77
CA TYR A 86 -18.47 -9.66 14.95
C TYR A 86 -19.62 -10.53 14.43
N ARG A 87 -20.85 -10.25 14.86
CA ARG A 87 -22.07 -11.01 14.51
C ARG A 87 -21.93 -12.53 14.65
N GLY A 88 -21.30 -12.98 15.72
CA GLY A 88 -21.04 -14.39 15.98
C GLY A 88 -19.84 -14.99 15.27
N HIS A 89 -19.18 -14.25 14.37
CA HIS A 89 -17.93 -14.68 13.73
C HIS A 89 -16.73 -14.23 14.55
N GLU A 90 -15.83 -15.16 14.85
CA GLU A 90 -14.57 -14.86 15.51
C GLU A 90 -13.59 -14.24 14.50
N ILE A 91 -12.99 -13.10 14.87
CA ILE A 91 -11.88 -12.46 14.15
C ILE A 91 -10.63 -12.69 14.97
N LYS A 92 -9.58 -13.22 14.37
CA LYS A 92 -8.27 -13.39 14.98
C LYS A 92 -7.22 -12.56 14.28
N GLY A 93 -6.40 -11.88 15.06
CA GLY A 93 -5.32 -11.10 14.47
C GLY A 93 -4.53 -10.29 15.48
N GLY A 94 -3.46 -9.72 14.97
CA GLY A 94 -2.52 -8.90 15.75
C GLY A 94 -2.92 -7.43 15.81
N THR A 95 -1.91 -6.58 15.73
CA THR A 95 -2.05 -5.12 15.73
C THR A 95 -2.23 -4.61 14.29
N HIS A 96 -3.20 -3.72 14.10
CA HIS A 96 -3.44 -2.99 12.84
C HIS A 96 -3.83 -3.86 11.64
N GLY A 97 -4.58 -4.93 11.91
CA GLY A 97 -5.07 -5.81 10.85
C GLY A 97 -4.00 -6.59 10.11
N PHE A 98 -4.32 -7.01 8.92
CA PHE A 98 -3.51 -7.95 8.14
C PHE A 98 -3.13 -7.46 6.74
N LEU A 99 -3.69 -6.36 6.26
CA LEU A 99 -3.49 -5.89 4.87
C LEU A 99 -2.00 -5.70 4.51
N ARG A 100 -1.19 -5.28 5.46
CA ARG A 100 0.27 -5.11 5.29
C ARG A 100 1.03 -6.41 5.03
N ALA A 101 0.44 -7.56 5.38
CA ALA A 101 1.05 -8.87 5.20
C ALA A 101 0.56 -9.61 3.95
N LYS A 102 -0.36 -9.00 3.20
CA LYS A 102 -0.91 -9.57 1.96
C LYS A 102 -0.18 -9.02 0.74
N THR A 103 -0.02 -9.85 -0.28
CA THR A 103 0.39 -9.38 -1.61
C THR A 103 -0.82 -8.81 -2.31
N TRP A 104 -0.74 -7.57 -2.71
CA TRP A 104 -1.80 -6.88 -3.44
C TRP A 104 -1.62 -7.07 -4.94
N HIS A 105 -2.73 -7.22 -5.63
CA HIS A 105 -2.74 -7.32 -7.09
C HIS A 105 -2.62 -5.93 -7.72
N LEU A 106 -1.69 -5.74 -8.65
CA LEU A 106 -1.68 -4.55 -9.49
C LEU A 106 -2.87 -4.64 -10.46
N ALA A 107 -3.94 -3.91 -10.13
CA ALA A 107 -5.18 -3.87 -10.90
C ALA A 107 -5.12 -2.94 -12.11
N GLY A 108 -4.13 -2.08 -12.17
CA GLY A 108 -3.88 -1.19 -13.30
C GLY A 108 -2.77 -0.20 -13.05
N SER A 109 -2.14 0.23 -14.14
CA SER A 109 -1.21 1.34 -14.16
C SER A 109 -1.57 2.29 -15.29
N PHE A 110 -1.24 3.55 -15.11
CA PHE A 110 -1.52 4.60 -16.10
C PHE A 110 -0.41 5.63 -16.09
N THR A 111 0.03 6.03 -17.28
CA THR A 111 1.03 7.08 -17.47
C THR A 111 0.66 7.95 -18.66
N ASN A 112 0.77 9.27 -18.51
CA ASN A 112 0.69 10.24 -19.59
C ASN A 112 1.46 11.52 -19.23
N GLU A 113 1.31 12.58 -20.00
CA GLU A 113 1.99 13.87 -19.77
C GLU A 113 1.48 14.62 -18.51
N SER A 114 0.34 14.23 -17.94
CA SER A 114 -0.24 14.89 -16.76
C SER A 114 -0.04 14.14 -15.45
N GLY A 115 0.48 12.91 -15.48
CA GLY A 115 0.75 12.11 -14.28
C GLY A 115 0.91 10.63 -14.55
N ALA A 116 1.27 9.90 -13.48
CA ALA A 116 1.28 8.45 -13.45
C ALA A 116 0.55 7.93 -12.23
N SER A 117 -0.06 6.75 -12.33
CA SER A 117 -0.74 6.10 -11.21
C SER A 117 -0.63 4.59 -11.23
N LEU A 118 -0.68 4.00 -10.03
CA LEU A 118 -0.71 2.56 -9.78
C LEU A 118 -1.96 2.27 -8.94
N LYS A 119 -2.79 1.35 -9.40
CA LYS A 119 -3.96 0.90 -8.66
C LYS A 119 -3.74 -0.54 -8.18
N TYR A 120 -3.71 -0.72 -6.89
CA TYR A 120 -3.64 -2.03 -6.26
C TYR A 120 -5.01 -2.45 -5.74
N ARG A 121 -5.25 -3.76 -5.72
CA ARG A 121 -6.51 -4.33 -5.25
C ARG A 121 -6.27 -5.50 -4.32
N ILE A 122 -7.08 -5.58 -3.26
CA ILE A 122 -7.29 -6.77 -2.46
C ILE A 122 -8.80 -7.08 -2.40
N THR A 123 -9.13 -8.36 -2.45
CA THR A 123 -10.52 -8.86 -2.49
C THR A 123 -10.77 -9.84 -1.35
N PRO A 124 -12.02 -10.21 -1.06
CA PRO A 124 -12.32 -11.24 -0.07
C PRO A 124 -11.65 -12.59 -0.32
N ASP A 125 -11.22 -12.88 -1.54
CA ASP A 125 -10.52 -14.13 -1.89
C ASP A 125 -9.05 -14.13 -1.44
N ASP A 126 -8.51 -12.96 -1.09
CA ASP A 126 -7.10 -12.79 -0.69
C ASP A 126 -6.88 -12.96 0.82
N PHE A 127 -7.94 -13.18 1.62
CA PHE A 127 -7.85 -13.34 3.06
C PHE A 127 -8.86 -14.36 3.62
N LEU A 128 -8.57 -14.83 4.83
CA LEU A 128 -9.41 -15.85 5.49
C LEU A 128 -10.58 -15.20 6.25
N LEU A 129 -11.71 -15.90 6.34
CA LEU A 129 -12.85 -15.47 7.14
C LEU A 129 -12.51 -15.23 8.62
N ILE A 130 -11.52 -15.95 9.17
CA ILE A 130 -11.03 -15.73 10.53
C ILE A 130 -10.22 -14.45 10.69
N GLU A 131 -9.62 -13.93 9.59
CA GLU A 131 -8.94 -12.63 9.58
C GLU A 131 -9.95 -11.49 9.48
N TYR A 132 -10.97 -11.65 8.62
CA TYR A 132 -12.08 -10.71 8.47
C TYR A 132 -13.32 -11.40 7.87
N PRO A 133 -14.46 -11.40 8.54
CA PRO A 133 -15.62 -12.18 8.13
C PRO A 133 -16.53 -11.49 7.11
N LEU A 134 -16.24 -10.26 6.71
CA LEU A 134 -17.06 -9.51 5.78
C LEU A 134 -16.43 -9.47 4.38
N LYS A 135 -17.30 -9.48 3.37
CA LYS A 135 -16.89 -9.39 1.97
C LYS A 135 -16.65 -7.93 1.57
N VAL A 136 -15.46 -7.45 1.83
CA VAL A 136 -15.03 -6.09 1.46
C VAL A 136 -13.80 -6.17 0.56
N SER A 137 -13.81 -5.45 -0.56
CA SER A 137 -12.61 -5.22 -1.35
C SER A 137 -12.08 -3.81 -1.12
N VAL A 138 -10.77 -3.65 -1.30
CA VAL A 138 -10.09 -2.36 -1.22
C VAL A 138 -9.31 -2.13 -2.49
N ASP A 139 -9.52 -0.98 -3.11
CA ASP A 139 -8.63 -0.43 -4.12
C ASP A 139 -7.79 0.67 -3.47
N LEU A 140 -6.49 0.63 -3.69
CA LEU A 140 -5.54 1.65 -3.26
C LEU A 140 -4.83 2.20 -4.49
N THR A 141 -4.99 3.50 -4.75
CA THR A 141 -4.34 4.17 -5.88
C THR A 141 -3.28 5.14 -5.37
N TYR A 142 -2.04 4.93 -5.78
CA TYR A 142 -0.97 5.91 -5.70
C TYR A 142 -0.89 6.68 -7.01
N ARG A 143 -0.76 7.99 -6.93
CA ARG A 143 -0.61 8.86 -8.10
C ARG A 143 0.45 9.91 -7.85
N ILE A 144 1.26 10.16 -8.86
CA ILE A 144 2.13 11.33 -8.95
C ILE A 144 1.68 12.23 -10.10
N ASP A 145 1.71 13.52 -9.89
CA ASP A 145 1.47 14.55 -10.90
C ASP A 145 2.21 15.85 -10.51
N VAL A 146 1.99 16.91 -11.28
CA VAL A 146 2.63 18.23 -11.06
C VAL A 146 2.34 18.84 -9.67
N THR A 147 1.31 18.36 -8.97
CA THR A 147 0.97 18.84 -7.62
C THR A 147 1.63 18.02 -6.51
N GLY A 148 2.19 16.85 -6.85
CA GLY A 148 2.87 15.96 -5.90
C GLY A 148 2.35 14.53 -5.90
N VAL A 149 2.28 13.93 -4.71
CA VAL A 149 1.82 12.55 -4.47
C VAL A 149 0.44 12.55 -3.84
N SER A 150 -0.47 11.76 -4.38
CA SER A 150 -1.78 11.50 -3.78
C SER A 150 -2.01 10.01 -3.56
N VAL A 151 -2.78 9.69 -2.53
CA VAL A 151 -3.15 8.31 -2.15
C VAL A 151 -4.66 8.27 -1.97
N LEU A 152 -5.34 7.38 -2.72
CA LEU A 152 -6.79 7.20 -2.66
C LEU A 152 -7.12 5.77 -2.23
N PHE A 153 -7.92 5.64 -1.19
CA PHE A 153 -8.52 4.38 -0.76
C PHE A 153 -9.99 4.34 -1.18
N GLU A 154 -10.38 3.25 -1.86
CA GLU A 154 -11.76 2.97 -2.23
C GLU A 154 -12.17 1.63 -1.62
N PHE A 155 -13.11 1.65 -0.67
CA PHE A 155 -13.66 0.45 -0.06
C PHE A 155 -14.99 0.10 -0.70
N ARG A 156 -15.19 -1.19 -1.05
CA ARG A 156 -16.45 -1.70 -1.58
C ARG A 156 -16.97 -2.82 -0.70
N ASN A 157 -18.13 -2.58 -0.11
CA ASN A 157 -18.86 -3.58 0.63
C ASN A 157 -19.67 -4.45 -0.35
N HIS A 158 -19.44 -5.77 -0.31
CA HIS A 158 -20.17 -6.75 -1.12
C HIS A 158 -21.22 -7.51 -0.29
N GLU A 159 -21.39 -7.16 0.98
CA GLU A 159 -22.46 -7.72 1.80
C GLU A 159 -23.80 -7.10 1.43
N PRO A 160 -24.88 -7.92 1.31
CA PRO A 160 -26.18 -7.42 0.84
C PRO A 160 -26.87 -6.48 1.82
N GLU A 161 -26.58 -6.57 3.12
CA GLU A 161 -27.33 -5.88 4.16
C GLU A 161 -26.46 -5.14 5.18
N LEU A 162 -25.15 -4.98 4.96
CA LEU A 162 -24.24 -4.54 5.99
C LEU A 162 -23.31 -3.43 5.61
N THR A 163 -23.13 -2.52 6.56
CA THR A 163 -21.99 -1.61 6.58
C THR A 163 -20.79 -2.35 7.17
N ALA A 164 -19.72 -2.49 6.42
CA ALA A 164 -18.46 -2.94 6.95
C ALA A 164 -17.91 -1.89 7.92
N HIS A 165 -17.37 -2.34 9.04
CA HIS A 165 -16.62 -1.48 9.94
C HIS A 165 -15.18 -1.37 9.44
N LEU A 166 -14.74 -0.16 9.22
CA LEU A 166 -13.38 0.20 8.84
C LEU A 166 -12.63 0.80 10.03
#